data_c53519ccd743aeda1b29a0b27264316d
#
_entry.id   c53519ccd743aeda1b29a0b27264316d
#
_cell.length_a   1.000
_cell.length_b   1.000
_cell.length_c   1.000
_cell.angle_alpha   90.00
_cell.angle_beta   90.00
_cell.angle_gamma   90.00
#
_symmetry.space_group_name_H-M   'P 1'
#
loop_
_entity.id
_entity.type
_entity.pdbx_description
1 polymer ?
#
loop_
_entity_poly.entity_id
_entity_poly.type
_entity_poly.pdbx_seq_one_letter_code
_entity_poly.pdbx_strand_id
1 'polypeptide(L)'
;LRLVSIFLIAVFFSNCTVYDNNLDNPNDNEANEELGVFPPSVVFFPKEQTKTISDTVSVGAYAVFSDTSIVPFSGAHLNIKYDNSLLEIDSIAPGWIGPGSITDSNKTTPLFTYVEDQGILDIYAYYLSISDISIDSLTHIAEIWFKPKSVGSSIISYDTSECQLIKFDETIIPINGTREASIIIQ
;
A
#
# COMPACT_ATOMS: atom_id res chain seq x y z
N LEU A 1 -8.60 -35.96 48.65
CA LEU A 1 -8.78 -36.28 47.20
C LEU A 1 -9.60 -35.24 46.42
N ARG A 2 -10.22 -34.22 47.05
CA ARG A 2 -11.04 -33.18 46.37
C ARG A 2 -10.31 -31.86 46.06
N LEU A 3 -9.11 -31.65 46.58
CA LEU A 3 -8.32 -30.41 46.39
C LEU A 3 -7.42 -30.45 45.14
N VAL A 4 -7.09 -31.64 44.63
CA VAL A 4 -6.22 -31.79 43.46
C VAL A 4 -6.97 -31.52 42.15
N SER A 5 -8.29 -31.73 42.12
CA SER A 5 -9.10 -31.50 40.90
C SER A 5 -9.35 -30.05 40.58
N ILE A 6 -9.28 -29.12 41.52
CA ILE A 6 -9.52 -27.69 41.31
C ILE A 6 -8.29 -27.02 40.70
N PHE A 7 -7.08 -27.55 40.99
CA PHE A 7 -5.84 -26.96 40.47
C PHE A 7 -5.58 -27.33 38.99
N LEU A 8 -6.15 -28.43 38.50
CA LEU A 8 -5.97 -28.87 37.12
C LEU A 8 -6.84 -28.07 36.12
N ILE A 9 -7.93 -27.45 36.58
CA ILE A 9 -8.83 -26.67 35.71
C ILE A 9 -8.30 -25.24 35.49
N ALA A 10 -7.51 -24.70 36.42
CA ALA A 10 -6.96 -23.35 36.31
C ALA A 10 -5.82 -23.22 35.30
N VAL A 11 -5.17 -24.33 34.90
CA VAL A 11 -4.02 -24.30 33.98
C VAL A 11 -4.44 -24.28 32.49
N PHE A 12 -5.70 -24.60 32.18
CA PHE A 12 -6.18 -24.66 30.80
C PHE A 12 -6.69 -23.33 30.25
N PHE A 13 -6.79 -22.26 31.06
CA PHE A 13 -7.31 -20.97 30.63
C PHE A 13 -6.24 -19.90 30.37
N SER A 14 -4.96 -20.20 30.48
CA SER A 14 -3.88 -19.23 30.36
C SER A 14 -3.16 -19.20 29.00
N ASN A 15 -3.63 -19.98 28.02
CA ASN A 15 -3.07 -19.94 26.66
C ASN A 15 -4.09 -19.53 25.60
N CYS A 16 -4.94 -18.54 25.91
CA CYS A 16 -5.55 -17.77 24.84
C CYS A 16 -4.51 -16.73 24.39
N THR A 17 -3.58 -17.12 23.54
CA THR A 17 -2.86 -16.15 22.72
C THR A 17 -3.93 -15.49 21.88
N VAL A 18 -4.25 -14.24 22.17
CA VAL A 18 -4.92 -13.38 21.22
C VAL A 18 -3.98 -13.33 20.02
N TYR A 19 -4.28 -14.08 18.98
CA TYR A 19 -3.69 -13.84 17.68
C TYR A 19 -4.17 -12.46 17.31
N ASP A 20 -3.24 -11.52 17.33
CA ASP A 20 -3.46 -10.21 16.71
C ASP A 20 -3.57 -10.48 15.20
N ASN A 21 -4.81 -10.66 14.75
CA ASN A 21 -5.16 -10.82 13.35
C ASN A 21 -5.08 -9.46 12.64
N ASN A 22 -4.13 -8.64 12.99
CA ASN A 22 -3.77 -7.44 12.22
C ASN A 22 -3.16 -7.91 10.89
N LEU A 23 -4.01 -8.50 10.06
CA LEU A 23 -3.67 -8.78 8.67
C LEU A 23 -3.44 -7.41 8.04
N ASP A 24 -2.16 -7.05 7.88
CA ASP A 24 -1.82 -5.87 7.11
C ASP A 24 -2.34 -6.06 5.69
N ASN A 25 -3.43 -5.37 5.38
CA ASN A 25 -4.15 -5.44 4.12
C ASN A 25 -4.42 -4.00 3.65
N PRO A 26 -4.03 -3.61 2.43
CA PRO A 26 -4.29 -2.26 1.95
C PRO A 26 -5.78 -1.92 1.87
N ASN A 27 -6.66 -2.92 1.73
CA ASN A 27 -8.12 -2.78 1.67
C ASN A 27 -8.81 -2.94 3.04
N ASP A 28 -8.08 -2.93 4.13
CA ASP A 28 -8.65 -2.93 5.47
C ASP A 28 -9.11 -1.52 5.83
N ASN A 29 -10.37 -1.21 5.49
CA ASN A 29 -10.94 0.12 5.71
C ASN A 29 -11.05 0.44 7.20
N GLU A 30 -11.35 -0.54 8.06
CA GLU A 30 -11.47 -0.33 9.51
C GLU A 30 -10.10 0.05 10.11
N ALA A 31 -9.05 -0.69 9.80
CA ALA A 31 -7.69 -0.37 10.24
C ALA A 31 -7.17 0.95 9.65
N ASN A 32 -7.54 1.29 8.42
CA ASN A 32 -7.18 2.57 7.82
C ASN A 32 -7.93 3.74 8.49
N GLU A 33 -9.22 3.59 8.78
CA GLU A 33 -10.03 4.62 9.47
C GLU A 33 -9.55 4.87 10.90
N GLU A 34 -9.13 3.85 11.63
CA GLU A 34 -8.51 3.99 12.96
C GLU A 34 -7.22 4.84 12.92
N LEU A 35 -6.51 4.82 11.79
CA LEU A 35 -5.33 5.64 11.51
C LEU A 35 -5.69 7.02 10.91
N GLY A 36 -6.97 7.33 10.75
CA GLY A 36 -7.45 8.57 10.15
C GLY A 36 -7.30 8.61 8.62
N VAL A 37 -7.14 7.46 7.98
CA VAL A 37 -7.00 7.32 6.52
C VAL A 37 -8.35 6.95 5.92
N PHE A 38 -9.03 7.93 5.34
CA PHE A 38 -10.37 7.77 4.75
C PHE A 38 -10.31 7.71 3.22
N PRO A 39 -11.07 6.80 2.59
CA PRO A 39 -11.15 6.74 1.12
C PRO A 39 -11.83 8.00 0.51
N PRO A 40 -11.48 8.38 -0.73
CA PRO A 40 -10.37 7.89 -1.54
C PRO A 40 -9.00 8.21 -0.91
N SER A 41 -8.13 7.23 -0.83
CA SER A 41 -6.82 7.38 -0.19
C SER A 41 -5.72 6.70 -1.00
N VAL A 42 -4.46 7.05 -0.72
CA VAL A 42 -3.30 6.34 -1.25
C VAL A 42 -2.50 5.74 -0.10
N VAL A 43 -2.21 4.45 -0.19
CA VAL A 43 -1.59 3.70 0.89
C VAL A 43 -0.42 2.86 0.39
N PHE A 44 0.60 2.71 1.22
CA PHE A 44 1.64 1.71 1.00
C PHE A 44 1.29 0.38 1.67
N PHE A 45 1.70 -0.71 1.02
CA PHE A 45 1.63 -2.06 1.56
C PHE A 45 2.91 -2.85 1.21
N PRO A 46 3.52 -3.58 2.16
CA PRO A 46 3.19 -3.58 3.60
C PRO A 46 3.50 -2.24 4.28
N LYS A 47 2.77 -1.93 5.36
CA LYS A 47 2.99 -0.68 6.12
C LYS A 47 4.28 -0.68 6.95
N GLU A 48 4.75 -1.88 7.33
CA GLU A 48 5.96 -2.06 8.14
C GLU A 48 6.77 -3.25 7.65
N GLN A 49 8.09 -3.10 7.58
CA GLN A 49 9.00 -4.19 7.25
C GLN A 49 10.30 -4.07 8.05
N THR A 50 10.80 -5.20 8.52
CA THR A 50 12.17 -5.32 9.06
C THR A 50 12.98 -6.21 8.12
N LYS A 51 14.10 -5.73 7.63
CA LYS A 51 14.95 -6.37 6.64
C LYS A 51 16.41 -6.28 7.05
N THR A 52 17.26 -7.12 6.46
CA THR A 52 18.72 -6.97 6.56
C THR A 52 19.25 -6.19 5.38
N ILE A 53 20.51 -5.74 5.46
CA ILE A 53 21.15 -4.96 4.39
C ILE A 53 21.29 -5.74 3.07
N SER A 54 21.21 -7.06 3.11
CA SER A 54 21.27 -7.94 1.94
C SER A 54 19.91 -8.29 1.33
N ASP A 55 18.83 -7.92 2.01
CA ASP A 55 17.48 -8.21 1.54
C ASP A 55 17.00 -7.16 0.53
N THR A 56 16.01 -7.53 -0.26
CA THR A 56 15.24 -6.57 -1.05
C THR A 56 14.01 -6.13 -0.26
N VAL A 57 13.74 -4.83 -0.25
CA VAL A 57 12.51 -4.24 0.27
C VAL A 57 11.54 -4.05 -0.88
N SER A 58 10.32 -4.58 -0.78
CA SER A 58 9.27 -4.39 -1.77
C SER A 58 8.10 -3.64 -1.13
N VAL A 59 7.64 -2.58 -1.79
CA VAL A 59 6.53 -1.75 -1.32
C VAL A 59 5.57 -1.48 -2.48
N GLY A 60 4.33 -1.93 -2.33
CA GLY A 60 3.27 -1.61 -3.27
C GLY A 60 2.60 -0.27 -2.94
N ALA A 61 2.34 0.54 -3.95
CA ALA A 61 1.56 1.77 -3.87
C ALA A 61 0.14 1.50 -4.38
N TYR A 62 -0.85 1.78 -3.54
CA TYR A 62 -2.26 1.48 -3.80
C TYR A 62 -3.13 2.72 -3.68
N ALA A 63 -4.15 2.83 -4.53
CA ALA A 63 -5.30 3.70 -4.29
C ALA A 63 -6.45 2.86 -3.73
N VAL A 64 -7.05 3.34 -2.65
CA VAL A 64 -8.16 2.70 -1.95
C VAL A 64 -9.41 3.56 -2.11
N PHE A 65 -10.50 2.94 -2.49
CA PHE A 65 -11.81 3.57 -2.67
C PHE A 65 -12.83 2.94 -1.72
N SER A 66 -13.92 3.64 -1.48
CA SER A 66 -15.01 3.11 -0.64
C SER A 66 -15.69 1.92 -1.31
N ASP A 67 -16.01 0.87 -0.55
CA ASP A 67 -16.70 -0.34 -1.01
C ASP A 67 -18.11 -0.08 -1.55
N THR A 68 -18.65 1.11 -1.33
CA THR A 68 -20.04 1.45 -1.64
C THR A 68 -20.26 2.10 -2.99
N SER A 69 -19.18 2.46 -3.71
CA SER A 69 -19.29 3.14 -5.00
C SER A 69 -18.20 2.71 -5.97
N ILE A 70 -18.61 2.35 -7.19
CA ILE A 70 -17.72 2.20 -8.31
C ILE A 70 -17.16 3.59 -8.66
N VAL A 71 -15.86 3.79 -8.53
CA VAL A 71 -15.21 5.07 -8.85
C VAL A 71 -14.59 4.98 -10.23
N PRO A 72 -14.99 5.85 -11.17
CA PRO A 72 -14.30 5.98 -12.43
C PRO A 72 -12.85 6.42 -12.19
N PHE A 73 -11.90 5.74 -12.84
CA PHE A 73 -10.48 6.00 -12.66
C PHE A 73 -9.77 5.93 -14.02
N SER A 74 -8.90 6.84 -14.30
CA SER A 74 -8.13 6.86 -15.55
C SER A 74 -6.63 6.92 -15.32
N GLY A 75 -6.18 7.45 -14.19
CA GLY A 75 -4.76 7.51 -13.90
C GLY A 75 -4.40 8.11 -12.56
N ALA A 76 -3.13 7.95 -12.23
CA ALA A 76 -2.52 8.50 -11.03
C ALA A 76 -1.19 9.18 -11.35
N HIS A 77 -0.93 10.27 -10.66
CA HIS A 77 0.39 10.81 -10.40
C HIS A 77 0.66 10.65 -8.90
N LEU A 78 1.72 9.95 -8.54
CA LEU A 78 2.16 9.78 -7.17
C LEU A 78 3.53 10.44 -7.00
N ASN A 79 3.65 11.35 -6.05
CA ASN A 79 4.92 11.89 -5.60
C ASN A 79 5.27 11.24 -4.25
N ILE A 80 6.39 10.52 -4.23
CA ILE A 80 6.81 9.65 -3.13
C ILE A 80 8.15 10.13 -2.61
N LYS A 81 8.27 10.24 -1.29
CA LYS A 81 9.51 10.63 -0.61
C LYS A 81 10.06 9.44 0.17
N TYR A 82 11.37 9.25 0.11
CA TYR A 82 12.10 8.23 0.86
C TYR A 82 13.51 8.72 1.21
N ASP A 83 14.15 8.09 2.19
CA ASP A 83 15.53 8.42 2.54
C ASP A 83 16.52 7.71 1.60
N ASN A 84 17.04 8.45 0.63
CA ASN A 84 18.01 7.95 -0.34
C ASN A 84 19.42 7.68 0.24
N SER A 85 19.66 8.05 1.48
CA SER A 85 20.87 7.64 2.20
C SER A 85 20.80 6.21 2.73
N LEU A 86 19.58 5.71 2.98
CA LEU A 86 19.30 4.38 3.53
C LEU A 86 18.81 3.40 2.45
N LEU A 87 18.10 3.88 1.45
CA LEU A 87 17.47 3.08 0.40
C LEU A 87 17.90 3.58 -0.99
N GLU A 88 18.01 2.67 -1.94
CA GLU A 88 18.20 2.94 -3.36
C GLU A 88 17.12 2.19 -4.15
N ILE A 89 16.51 2.83 -5.13
CA ILE A 89 15.55 2.17 -6.00
C ILE A 89 16.28 1.14 -6.87
N ASP A 90 15.89 -0.13 -6.76
CA ASP A 90 16.38 -1.20 -7.60
C ASP A 90 15.56 -1.32 -8.89
N SER A 91 14.24 -1.33 -8.75
CA SER A 91 13.32 -1.40 -9.88
C SER A 91 11.94 -0.91 -9.51
N ILE A 92 11.17 -0.53 -10.51
CA ILE A 92 9.76 -0.15 -10.37
C ILE A 92 8.99 -0.82 -11.49
N ALA A 93 7.85 -1.42 -11.15
CA ALA A 93 6.94 -1.99 -12.13
C ALA A 93 5.55 -1.38 -12.02
N PRO A 94 4.79 -1.29 -13.12
CA PRO A 94 3.40 -0.91 -13.06
C PRO A 94 2.61 -1.95 -12.26
N GLY A 95 1.68 -1.47 -11.46
CA GLY A 95 0.64 -2.27 -10.86
C GLY A 95 -0.37 -2.75 -11.92
N TRP A 96 -1.49 -3.22 -11.47
CA TRP A 96 -2.58 -3.60 -12.36
C TRP A 96 -3.90 -3.02 -11.85
N ILE A 97 -4.72 -2.62 -12.78
CA ILE A 97 -6.07 -2.12 -12.51
C ILE A 97 -7.07 -2.98 -13.25
N GLY A 98 -8.15 -3.26 -12.62
CA GLY A 98 -9.31 -3.92 -13.21
C GLY A 98 -10.10 -4.69 -12.17
N PRO A 99 -11.41 -4.86 -12.36
CA PRO A 99 -12.20 -5.77 -11.56
C PRO A 99 -11.66 -7.18 -11.78
N GLY A 100 -11.38 -7.88 -10.70
CA GLY A 100 -11.08 -9.29 -10.77
C GLY A 100 -9.67 -9.72 -10.35
N SER A 101 -9.50 -11.02 -10.33
CA SER A 101 -8.29 -11.72 -9.89
C SER A 101 -7.09 -11.40 -10.78
N ILE A 102 -5.91 -11.55 -10.21
CA ILE A 102 -4.58 -11.56 -10.88
C ILE A 102 -4.55 -12.44 -12.16
N THR A 103 -5.51 -13.35 -12.31
CA THR A 103 -5.64 -14.27 -13.46
C THR A 103 -6.51 -13.75 -14.59
N ASP A 104 -7.13 -12.56 -14.47
CA ASP A 104 -7.99 -12.05 -15.53
C ASP A 104 -7.17 -11.62 -16.76
N SER A 105 -7.55 -12.16 -17.92
CA SER A 105 -6.92 -11.84 -19.19
C SER A 105 -7.25 -10.44 -19.72
N ASN A 106 -8.19 -9.75 -19.09
CA ASN A 106 -8.64 -8.40 -19.48
C ASN A 106 -7.89 -7.28 -18.74
N LYS A 107 -6.75 -7.57 -18.12
CA LYS A 107 -5.92 -6.55 -17.46
C LYS A 107 -5.50 -5.47 -18.43
N THR A 108 -5.82 -4.24 -18.06
CA THR A 108 -5.32 -3.07 -18.78
C THR A 108 -3.98 -2.64 -18.18
N THR A 109 -2.93 -2.72 -18.98
CA THR A 109 -1.61 -2.20 -18.58
C THR A 109 -1.62 -0.69 -18.77
N PRO A 110 -1.24 0.10 -17.77
CA PRO A 110 -1.15 1.54 -17.90
C PRO A 110 0.00 1.95 -18.83
N LEU A 111 -0.09 3.15 -19.41
CA LEU A 111 1.09 3.89 -19.79
C LEU A 111 1.80 4.28 -18.49
N PHE A 112 2.99 3.72 -18.29
CA PHE A 112 3.71 3.82 -17.03
C PHE A 112 5.07 4.47 -17.26
N THR A 113 5.37 5.49 -16.49
CA THR A 113 6.69 6.12 -16.44
C THR A 113 6.98 6.65 -15.04
N TYR A 114 8.25 6.84 -14.74
CA TYR A 114 8.66 7.44 -13.47
C TYR A 114 9.92 8.29 -13.64
N VAL A 115 10.11 9.20 -12.70
CA VAL A 115 11.32 10.02 -12.55
C VAL A 115 11.75 9.94 -11.11
N GLU A 116 13.04 9.72 -10.87
CA GLU A 116 13.63 9.72 -9.52
C GLU A 116 14.72 10.79 -9.44
N ASP A 117 14.67 11.60 -8.40
CA ASP A 117 15.69 12.60 -8.08
C ASP A 117 15.84 12.75 -6.57
N GLN A 118 17.02 12.32 -6.04
CA GLN A 118 17.45 12.57 -4.66
C GLN A 118 16.46 12.17 -3.56
N GLY A 119 15.78 11.03 -3.72
CA GLY A 119 14.82 10.52 -2.73
C GLY A 119 13.40 11.02 -2.95
N ILE A 120 13.14 11.65 -4.09
CA ILE A 120 11.81 11.97 -4.60
C ILE A 120 11.56 11.09 -5.82
N LEU A 121 10.45 10.37 -5.79
CA LEU A 121 10.03 9.50 -6.88
C LEU A 121 8.66 9.95 -7.37
N ASP A 122 8.59 10.41 -8.61
CA ASP A 122 7.35 10.68 -9.32
C ASP A 122 6.97 9.47 -10.17
N ILE A 123 5.76 8.94 -9.96
CA ILE A 123 5.20 7.83 -10.75
C ILE A 123 3.96 8.33 -11.49
N TYR A 124 3.93 8.07 -12.79
CA TYR A 124 2.80 8.37 -13.67
C TYR A 124 2.26 7.06 -14.24
N ALA A 125 1.01 6.77 -13.92
CA ALA A 125 0.30 5.58 -14.40
C ALA A 125 -1.05 5.99 -15.00
N TYR A 126 -1.19 5.94 -16.33
CA TYR A 126 -2.39 6.38 -17.03
C TYR A 126 -2.91 5.27 -17.94
N TYR A 127 -4.23 5.09 -17.93
CA TYR A 127 -4.90 4.16 -18.81
C TYR A 127 -5.39 4.90 -20.05
N LEU A 128 -4.84 4.53 -21.21
CA LEU A 128 -5.21 5.09 -22.49
C LEU A 128 -6.49 4.43 -23.02
N SER A 129 -7.52 4.38 -22.19
CA SER A 129 -8.85 3.91 -22.57
C SER A 129 -9.67 5.08 -23.09
N ILE A 130 -10.73 4.77 -23.86
CA ILE A 130 -11.71 5.76 -24.31
C ILE A 130 -12.78 6.06 -23.25
N SER A 131 -12.70 5.42 -22.09
CA SER A 131 -13.62 5.56 -20.97
C SER A 131 -12.92 5.25 -19.65
N ASP A 132 -13.48 5.75 -18.55
CA ASP A 132 -13.02 5.40 -17.21
C ASP A 132 -12.98 3.89 -16.99
N ILE A 133 -12.01 3.44 -16.21
CA ILE A 133 -11.95 2.08 -15.69
C ILE A 133 -12.70 2.06 -14.38
N SER A 134 -13.66 1.14 -14.25
CA SER A 134 -14.41 0.96 -13.02
C SER A 134 -13.58 0.18 -12.02
N ILE A 135 -13.43 0.73 -10.82
CA ILE A 135 -12.71 0.10 -9.71
C ILE A 135 -13.66 -0.01 -8.53
N ASP A 136 -13.75 -1.20 -7.94
CA ASP A 136 -14.65 -1.45 -6.82
C ASP A 136 -14.12 -0.85 -5.51
N SER A 137 -12.89 -1.16 -5.12
CA SER A 137 -12.36 -0.76 -3.81
C SER A 137 -10.85 -0.48 -3.80
N LEU A 138 -10.07 -1.23 -4.55
CA LEU A 138 -8.60 -1.20 -4.50
C LEU A 138 -7.99 -1.24 -5.88
N THR A 139 -6.96 -0.42 -6.08
CA THR A 139 -6.11 -0.52 -7.27
C THR A 139 -4.63 -0.47 -6.92
N HIS A 140 -3.86 -1.40 -7.44
CA HIS A 140 -2.41 -1.44 -7.33
C HIS A 140 -1.80 -0.57 -8.43
N ILE A 141 -1.20 0.57 -8.06
CA ILE A 141 -0.65 1.55 -9.02
C ILE A 141 0.77 1.16 -9.43
N ALA A 142 1.61 0.84 -8.45
CA ALA A 142 3.01 0.50 -8.69
C ALA A 142 3.56 -0.44 -7.61
N GLU A 143 4.52 -1.26 -7.99
CA GLU A 143 5.39 -2.00 -7.07
C GLU A 143 6.80 -1.40 -7.16
N ILE A 144 7.39 -1.07 -6.00
CA ILE A 144 8.69 -0.42 -5.89
C ILE A 144 9.62 -1.35 -5.11
N TRP A 145 10.76 -1.69 -5.69
CA TRP A 145 11.81 -2.47 -5.01
C TRP A 145 12.96 -1.57 -4.67
N PHE A 146 13.40 -1.68 -3.41
CA PHE A 146 14.57 -0.96 -2.92
C PHE A 146 15.66 -1.92 -2.49
N LYS A 147 16.92 -1.48 -2.68
CA LYS A 147 18.11 -2.04 -2.07
C LYS A 147 18.49 -1.22 -0.85
N PRO A 148 18.61 -1.83 0.34
CA PRO A 148 19.20 -1.15 1.49
C PRO A 148 20.67 -0.77 1.22
N LYS A 149 21.04 0.46 1.60
CA LYS A 149 22.41 0.99 1.51
C LYS A 149 23.11 1.00 2.86
N SER A 150 22.34 1.18 3.92
CA SER A 150 22.85 1.23 5.29
C SER A 150 21.80 0.82 6.31
N VAL A 151 22.27 0.47 7.52
CA VAL A 151 21.41 0.17 8.67
C VAL A 151 20.72 1.45 9.15
N GLY A 152 19.43 1.36 9.49
CA GLY A 152 18.64 2.50 9.95
C GLY A 152 17.16 2.30 9.77
N SER A 153 16.39 3.37 9.96
CA SER A 153 14.93 3.38 9.74
C SER A 153 14.58 4.45 8.73
N SER A 154 13.84 4.08 7.70
CA SER A 154 13.31 4.97 6.66
C SER A 154 11.79 4.95 6.66
N ILE A 155 11.19 6.11 6.44
CA ILE A 155 9.77 6.25 6.15
C ILE A 155 9.63 6.54 4.66
N ILE A 156 8.73 5.80 4.00
CA ILE A 156 8.31 6.06 2.63
C ILE A 156 6.94 6.72 2.72
N SER A 157 6.81 7.94 2.21
CA SER A 157 5.61 8.76 2.36
C SER A 157 5.17 9.38 1.03
N TYR A 158 3.89 9.81 0.96
CA TYR A 158 3.36 10.57 -0.16
C TYR A 158 3.43 12.07 0.12
N ASP A 159 3.83 12.85 -0.88
CA ASP A 159 3.53 14.29 -0.88
C ASP A 159 2.14 14.51 -1.46
N THR A 160 1.16 14.66 -0.57
CA THR A 160 -0.26 14.75 -0.97
C THR A 160 -0.58 15.99 -1.79
N SER A 161 0.23 17.04 -1.69
CA SER A 161 0.04 18.27 -2.48
C SER A 161 0.37 18.05 -3.96
N GLU A 162 1.22 17.08 -4.26
CA GLU A 162 1.67 16.74 -5.61
C GLU A 162 0.99 15.49 -6.16
N CYS A 163 0.36 14.66 -5.29
CA CYS A 163 -0.33 13.45 -5.72
C CYS A 163 -1.69 13.77 -6.35
N GLN A 164 -2.03 13.05 -7.41
CA GLN A 164 -3.32 13.19 -8.09
C GLN A 164 -3.88 11.83 -8.51
N LEU A 165 -5.17 11.63 -8.27
CA LEU A 165 -5.97 10.57 -8.88
C LEU A 165 -6.96 11.23 -9.84
N ILE A 166 -7.08 10.71 -11.06
CA ILE A 166 -7.89 11.37 -12.11
C ILE A 166 -8.85 10.41 -12.79
N LYS A 167 -9.95 10.96 -13.27
CA LYS A 167 -10.91 10.32 -14.17
C LYS A 167 -10.56 10.59 -15.63
N PHE A 168 -11.25 9.90 -16.55
CA PHE A 168 -11.07 10.07 -17.97
C PHE A 168 -11.38 11.51 -18.47
N ASP A 169 -12.32 12.18 -17.83
CA ASP A 169 -12.68 13.58 -18.12
C ASP A 169 -11.75 14.61 -17.47
N GLU A 170 -10.58 14.15 -16.99
CA GLU A 170 -9.56 14.95 -16.28
C GLU A 170 -10.01 15.50 -14.92
N THR A 171 -11.18 15.11 -14.43
CA THR A 171 -11.65 15.48 -13.10
C THR A 171 -10.78 14.81 -12.03
N ILE A 172 -10.30 15.60 -11.07
CA ILE A 172 -9.50 15.11 -9.95
C ILE A 172 -10.41 14.38 -8.95
N ILE A 173 -9.97 13.19 -8.55
CA ILE A 173 -10.53 12.45 -7.42
C ILE A 173 -9.79 12.92 -6.18
N PRO A 174 -10.46 13.52 -5.18
CA PRO A 174 -9.77 14.02 -3.98
C PRO A 174 -9.15 12.88 -3.19
N ILE A 175 -7.93 13.07 -2.70
CA ILE A 175 -7.25 12.15 -1.79
C ILE A 175 -7.54 12.63 -0.37
N ASN A 176 -8.29 11.84 0.40
CA ASN A 176 -8.72 12.20 1.76
C ASN A 176 -7.76 11.69 2.84
N GLY A 177 -6.83 10.80 2.50
CA GLY A 177 -5.86 10.27 3.45
C GLY A 177 -4.70 9.55 2.78
N THR A 178 -3.61 9.37 3.53
CA THR A 178 -2.44 8.61 3.10
C THR A 178 -1.96 7.70 4.22
N ARG A 179 -1.38 6.55 3.85
CA ARG A 179 -0.68 5.66 4.78
C ARG A 179 0.74 5.42 4.30
N GLU A 180 1.68 5.75 5.16
CA GLU A 180 3.12 5.59 4.94
C GLU A 180 3.56 4.13 5.10
N ALA A 181 4.79 3.82 4.64
CA ALA A 181 5.48 2.59 4.96
C ALA A 181 6.73 2.87 5.81
N SER A 182 6.92 2.08 6.86
CA SER A 182 8.09 2.12 7.73
C SER A 182 9.02 0.94 7.42
N ILE A 183 10.29 1.22 7.14
CA ILE A 183 11.29 0.22 6.80
C ILE A 183 12.43 0.28 7.82
N ILE A 184 12.69 -0.81 8.51
CA ILE A 184 13.79 -0.96 9.45
C ILE A 184 14.85 -1.88 8.83
N ILE A 185 16.07 -1.39 8.65
CA ILE A 185 17.21 -2.16 8.15
C ILE A 185 18.17 -2.47 9.31
N GLN A 186 18.47 -3.76 9.50
CA GLN A 186 19.34 -4.29 10.58
C GLN A 186 20.61 -4.90 10.02
#